data_3b05d263a73a68e5045fe5547c64914d
#
_entry.id   3b05d263a73a68e5045fe5547c64914d
#
_cell.length_a   1.000
_cell.length_b   1.000
_cell.length_c   1.000
_cell.angle_alpha   90.00
_cell.angle_beta   90.00
_cell.angle_gamma   90.00
#
_symmetry.space_group_name_H-M   'P 1'
#
loop_
_entity.id
_entity.type
_entity.pdbx_description
1 polymer ?
#
loop_
_entity_poly.entity_id
_entity_poly.type
_entity_poly.pdbx_seq_one_letter_code
_entity_poly.pdbx_strand_id
1 'polypeptide(L)'
;MIRFLNLLGIFLAIGLSYAQAQYKQVIQNETVLLNNNRNIIPFTRLDARRIAVITSDSVKYAPFIQQLQRYAEVKNFGFEQYDEHTKYYNTIIVAGTVEELRPDHLAMVLQSAVNRKDVILCKFGNDINYVNIGLSAANLGRFASILTSPDLNEETQANAAMSIFGGLGITSGSNKTSQTRLQYTKGKQSGLDIGKMTNQIDAIAKDAIEQHAAPGMMVMAIKDGQVIFEKAYGSHTYDKKQANSIYDIYDLASISKIAGTTPVVMHLQENNIINLDSTMGHYLWQAKNSNKANITLRTVLLHEAGFTPFIPFYKNLKPGDLQTTASATHQVKVADNAYLKNNYYRDVMWPEMLNSAVKPIGNYVYSDISMYVMKEVSEHETSTPMQDYVQEILYQPIGMKTAGYLPRDRFNKNQIVPTQQDTAFRKVLLQGYVHDEGAAMAGGVAGHAGLFASANDLAIYGQLLLNRGEYGGVRYFRPETIDLFTSKQSKTSRRGLGFDRFDPKKGADYPSKLANSSVYGHTGYTGTCIWVDPSNQFIYIFLSNRVHPQVSTKIYDLNVRSRIQDVIYETIFNAK
;
A
#
# COMPACT_ATOMS: atom_id res chain seq x y z
N MET A 1 61.24 -3.52 20.02
CA MET A 1 59.88 -3.03 20.19
C MET A 1 59.55 -1.83 19.32
N ILE A 2 60.33 -0.77 19.26
CA ILE A 2 60.08 0.45 18.49
C ILE A 2 60.03 0.20 16.96
N ARG A 3 60.85 -0.70 16.39
CA ARG A 3 60.81 -1.03 14.93
C ARG A 3 59.58 -1.87 14.56
N PHE A 4 58.98 -2.63 15.45
CA PHE A 4 57.77 -3.42 15.20
C PHE A 4 56.51 -2.51 15.20
N LEU A 5 56.47 -1.51 16.04
CA LEU A 5 55.39 -0.52 16.07
C LEU A 5 55.38 0.38 14.84
N ASN A 6 56.57 0.73 14.31
CA ASN A 6 56.66 1.51 13.07
C ASN A 6 56.25 0.70 11.83
N LEU A 7 56.54 -0.59 11.74
CA LEU A 7 56.08 -1.47 10.67
C LEU A 7 54.56 -1.68 10.73
N LEU A 8 53.98 -1.87 11.91
CA LEU A 8 52.52 -2.00 12.08
C LEU A 8 51.77 -0.73 11.69
N GLY A 9 52.34 0.45 12.01
CA GLY A 9 51.80 1.75 11.63
C GLY A 9 51.83 1.98 10.10
N ILE A 10 52.91 1.53 9.43
CA ILE A 10 53.04 1.63 7.97
C ILE A 10 52.06 0.66 7.27
N PHE A 11 51.90 -0.57 7.76
CA PHE A 11 50.93 -1.53 7.19
C PHE A 11 49.46 -1.06 7.41
N LEU A 12 49.14 -0.46 8.55
CA LEU A 12 47.82 0.17 8.78
C LEU A 12 47.60 1.38 7.87
N ALA A 13 48.62 2.22 7.68
CA ALA A 13 48.51 3.39 6.78
C ALA A 13 48.38 2.99 5.30
N ILE A 14 49.10 1.97 4.86
CA ILE A 14 49.01 1.43 3.48
C ILE A 14 47.67 0.72 3.30
N GLY A 15 47.19 -0.05 4.26
CA GLY A 15 45.87 -0.69 4.22
C GLY A 15 44.71 0.34 4.16
N LEU A 16 44.81 1.41 4.94
CA LEU A 16 43.84 2.53 4.92
C LEU A 16 43.89 3.29 3.58
N SER A 17 45.07 3.54 3.02
CA SER A 17 45.19 4.23 1.72
C SER A 17 44.69 3.37 0.54
N TYR A 18 44.93 2.06 0.59
CA TYR A 18 44.42 1.13 -0.42
C TYR A 18 42.89 0.98 -0.34
N ALA A 19 42.34 0.87 0.87
CA ALA A 19 40.90 0.86 1.10
C ALA A 19 40.26 2.19 0.64
N GLN A 20 40.85 3.33 0.94
CA GLN A 20 40.40 4.64 0.47
C GLN A 20 40.43 4.76 -1.06
N ALA A 21 41.48 4.23 -1.72
CA ALA A 21 41.59 4.25 -3.18
C ALA A 21 40.52 3.35 -3.84
N GLN A 22 40.29 2.15 -3.30
CA GLN A 22 39.21 1.28 -3.78
C GLN A 22 37.82 1.91 -3.57
N TYR A 23 37.54 2.50 -2.40
CA TYR A 23 36.29 3.21 -2.14
C TYR A 23 36.11 4.40 -3.08
N LYS A 24 37.19 5.15 -3.40
CA LYS A 24 37.12 6.27 -4.32
C LYS A 24 36.68 5.84 -5.73
N GLN A 25 37.15 4.71 -6.22
CA GLN A 25 36.81 4.20 -7.55
C GLN A 25 35.36 3.67 -7.61
N VAL A 26 34.85 3.07 -6.53
CA VAL A 26 33.49 2.56 -6.44
C VAL A 26 32.45 3.70 -6.32
N ILE A 27 32.73 4.71 -5.50
CA ILE A 27 31.84 5.86 -5.29
C ILE A 27 31.69 6.72 -6.56
N GLN A 28 32.66 6.66 -7.50
CA GLN A 28 32.57 7.42 -8.74
C GLN A 28 31.35 7.07 -9.62
N ASN A 29 30.75 5.89 -9.43
CA ASN A 29 29.68 5.39 -10.31
C ASN A 29 28.42 4.95 -9.57
N GLU A 30 28.45 4.67 -8.25
CA GLU A 30 27.34 4.05 -7.53
C GLU A 30 27.20 4.57 -6.10
N THR A 31 25.98 4.44 -5.53
CA THR A 31 25.75 4.63 -4.10
C THR A 31 26.40 3.51 -3.30
N VAL A 32 27.17 3.87 -2.27
CA VAL A 32 27.90 2.94 -1.41
C VAL A 32 27.49 3.14 0.05
N LEU A 33 27.36 2.03 0.76
CA LEU A 33 27.10 2.00 2.20
C LEU A 33 28.43 1.83 2.95
N LEU A 34 28.99 2.94 3.46
CA LEU A 34 30.29 2.94 4.12
C LEU A 34 30.26 2.27 5.50
N ASN A 35 29.20 2.50 6.26
CA ASN A 35 28.93 1.73 7.47
C ASN A 35 27.43 1.43 7.62
N ASN A 36 27.13 0.40 8.39
CA ASN A 36 25.79 -0.01 8.76
C ASN A 36 25.83 -0.70 10.13
N ASN A 37 26.29 0.04 11.14
CA ASN A 37 26.70 -0.48 12.44
C ASN A 37 25.64 -1.30 13.19
N ARG A 38 24.36 -1.08 12.89
CA ARG A 38 23.23 -1.78 13.51
C ARG A 38 22.38 -2.55 12.51
N ASN A 39 22.89 -2.78 11.30
CA ASN A 39 22.12 -3.34 10.18
C ASN A 39 20.78 -2.61 9.97
N ILE A 40 20.80 -1.27 10.13
CA ILE A 40 19.60 -0.45 10.09
C ILE A 40 19.08 -0.26 8.67
N ILE A 41 19.96 -0.27 7.68
CA ILE A 41 19.63 -0.18 6.26
C ILE A 41 19.71 -1.58 5.63
N PRO A 42 18.65 -1.99 4.90
CA PRO A 42 17.40 -1.27 4.66
C PRO A 42 16.50 -1.23 5.91
N PHE A 43 15.70 -0.16 6.03
CA PHE A 43 14.72 -0.05 7.12
C PHE A 43 13.73 -1.21 7.05
N THR A 44 13.45 -1.85 8.19
CA THR A 44 12.52 -2.98 8.28
C THR A 44 11.12 -2.51 8.68
N ARG A 45 10.79 -2.48 9.96
CA ARG A 45 9.49 -2.07 10.52
C ARG A 45 9.32 -0.55 10.43
N LEU A 46 8.38 -0.08 9.59
CA LEU A 46 8.15 1.36 9.39
C LEU A 46 7.27 1.97 10.48
N ASP A 47 6.40 1.19 11.09
CA ASP A 47 5.57 1.57 12.26
C ASP A 47 6.41 2.01 13.49
N ALA A 48 7.60 1.45 13.64
CA ALA A 48 8.51 1.81 14.73
C ALA A 48 9.29 3.12 14.48
N ARG A 49 9.17 3.74 13.29
CA ARG A 49 10.00 4.87 12.87
C ARG A 49 9.22 6.16 12.74
N ARG A 50 9.73 7.20 13.36
CA ARG A 50 9.35 8.60 13.11
C ARG A 50 10.55 9.28 12.49
N ILE A 51 10.46 9.60 11.18
CA ILE A 51 11.60 9.98 10.35
C ILE A 51 11.60 11.48 10.10
N ALA A 52 12.68 12.15 10.51
CA ALA A 52 13.02 13.52 10.10
C ALA A 52 14.14 13.48 9.07
N VAL A 53 14.04 14.33 8.05
CA VAL A 53 15.11 14.58 7.07
C VAL A 53 15.63 15.99 7.27
N ILE A 54 16.93 16.15 7.36
CA ILE A 54 17.61 17.44 7.53
C ILE A 54 18.40 17.74 6.28
N THR A 55 18.08 18.85 5.64
CA THR A 55 18.78 19.35 4.43
C THR A 55 19.02 20.84 4.55
N SER A 56 20.01 21.36 3.81
CA SER A 56 20.25 22.81 3.70
C SER A 56 19.19 23.51 2.84
N ASP A 57 18.64 22.82 1.86
CA ASP A 57 17.69 23.35 0.87
C ASP A 57 16.70 22.26 0.44
N SER A 58 15.43 22.41 0.80
CA SER A 58 14.38 21.45 0.47
C SER A 58 14.05 21.36 -1.03
N VAL A 59 14.32 22.43 -1.80
CA VAL A 59 14.09 22.43 -3.25
C VAL A 59 15.19 21.65 -3.96
N LYS A 60 16.44 21.90 -3.60
CA LYS A 60 17.61 21.17 -4.12
C LYS A 60 17.54 19.67 -3.85
N TYR A 61 17.05 19.29 -2.66
CA TYR A 61 16.90 17.89 -2.24
C TYR A 61 15.48 17.33 -2.46
N ALA A 62 14.63 18.01 -3.25
CA ALA A 62 13.27 17.56 -3.50
C ALA A 62 13.17 16.13 -4.07
N PRO A 63 14.01 15.68 -5.04
CA PRO A 63 13.97 14.31 -5.54
C PRO A 63 14.25 13.27 -4.44
N PHE A 64 15.21 13.54 -3.54
CA PHE A 64 15.51 12.68 -2.40
C PHE A 64 14.33 12.59 -1.43
N ILE A 65 13.80 13.75 -1.01
CA ILE A 65 12.70 13.84 -0.05
C ILE A 65 11.43 13.19 -0.60
N GLN A 66 11.05 13.48 -1.84
CA GLN A 66 9.87 12.89 -2.50
C GLN A 66 9.99 11.38 -2.61
N GLN A 67 11.19 10.87 -2.93
CA GLN A 67 11.41 9.44 -3.03
C GLN A 67 11.35 8.75 -1.66
N LEU A 68 11.89 9.34 -0.58
CA LEU A 68 11.70 8.83 0.79
C LEU A 68 10.20 8.79 1.16
N GLN A 69 9.45 9.82 0.78
CA GLN A 69 8.01 9.91 1.01
C GLN A 69 7.19 8.85 0.27
N ARG A 70 7.74 8.17 -0.73
CA ARG A 70 7.09 7.00 -1.35
C ARG A 70 6.93 5.85 -0.37
N TYR A 71 7.88 5.67 0.55
CA TYR A 71 7.94 4.54 1.47
C TYR A 71 7.32 4.79 2.84
N ALA A 72 7.54 6.00 3.40
CA ALA A 72 7.10 6.33 4.75
C ALA A 72 6.67 7.79 4.87
N GLU A 73 6.02 8.12 5.97
CA GLU A 73 5.82 9.52 6.35
C GLU A 73 7.17 10.11 6.79
N VAL A 74 7.59 11.18 6.09
CA VAL A 74 8.87 11.85 6.30
C VAL A 74 8.63 13.35 6.37
N LYS A 75 9.18 14.02 7.40
CA LYS A 75 9.15 15.48 7.53
C LYS A 75 10.54 16.04 7.27
N ASN A 76 10.61 17.08 6.45
CA ASN A 76 11.86 17.78 6.16
C ASN A 76 11.99 19.07 6.98
N PHE A 77 13.19 19.33 7.49
CA PHE A 77 13.56 20.53 8.26
C PHE A 77 14.93 21.04 7.81
N GLY A 78 15.17 22.35 7.99
CA GLY A 78 16.50 22.95 7.88
C GLY A 78 17.33 22.69 9.14
N PHE A 79 18.63 22.96 9.07
CA PHE A 79 19.52 22.83 10.23
C PHE A 79 19.15 23.80 11.36
N GLU A 80 18.64 24.99 11.05
CA GLU A 80 18.20 25.98 12.03
C GLU A 80 17.03 25.50 12.89
N GLN A 81 16.24 24.57 12.36
CA GLN A 81 15.05 24.01 13.02
C GLN A 81 15.34 22.71 13.79
N TYR A 82 16.60 22.27 13.79
CA TYR A 82 16.98 20.93 14.25
C TYR A 82 16.55 20.64 15.69
N ASP A 83 16.94 21.45 16.65
CA ASP A 83 16.71 21.19 18.08
C ASP A 83 15.23 21.26 18.46
N GLU A 84 14.48 22.14 17.83
CA GLU A 84 13.07 22.35 18.12
C GLU A 84 12.21 21.16 17.63
N HIS A 85 12.46 20.69 16.42
CA HIS A 85 11.58 19.74 15.74
C HIS A 85 12.03 18.28 15.85
N THR A 86 13.32 17.99 15.84
CA THR A 86 13.82 16.60 15.82
C THR A 86 13.58 15.84 17.12
N LYS A 87 13.29 16.50 18.23
CA LYS A 87 13.01 15.85 19.52
C LYS A 87 11.88 14.82 19.46
N TYR A 88 10.95 14.95 18.52
CA TYR A 88 9.81 14.04 18.33
C TYR A 88 10.10 12.86 17.42
N TYR A 89 11.31 12.80 16.83
CA TYR A 89 11.71 11.78 15.86
C TYR A 89 12.76 10.85 16.47
N ASN A 90 12.70 9.57 16.11
CA ASN A 90 13.67 8.57 16.54
C ASN A 90 14.65 8.17 15.43
N THR A 91 14.39 8.59 14.19
CA THR A 91 15.23 8.35 13.02
C THR A 91 15.47 9.67 12.32
N ILE A 92 16.74 10.03 12.13
CA ILE A 92 17.16 11.30 11.51
C ILE A 92 18.04 10.97 10.31
N ILE A 93 17.65 11.45 9.15
CA ILE A 93 18.42 11.34 7.91
C ILE A 93 18.98 12.73 7.60
N VAL A 94 20.29 12.87 7.61
CA VAL A 94 20.97 14.12 7.23
C VAL A 94 21.51 13.96 5.82
N ALA A 95 21.15 14.86 4.92
CA ALA A 95 21.57 14.81 3.53
C ALA A 95 22.23 16.12 3.10
N GLY A 96 23.38 16.02 2.43
CA GLY A 96 24.12 17.18 1.95
C GLY A 96 25.36 16.83 1.14
N THR A 97 25.93 17.85 0.47
CA THR A 97 27.30 17.80 -0.09
C THR A 97 28.32 18.16 1.01
N VAL A 98 29.60 17.98 0.72
CA VAL A 98 30.69 18.34 1.69
C VAL A 98 30.63 19.81 2.08
N GLU A 99 30.30 20.70 1.15
CA GLU A 99 30.21 22.15 1.38
C GLU A 99 29.06 22.53 2.31
N GLU A 100 27.99 21.74 2.31
CA GLU A 100 26.77 22.00 3.10
C GLU A 100 26.81 21.34 4.49
N LEU A 101 27.53 20.24 4.62
CA LEU A 101 27.68 19.47 5.86
C LEU A 101 28.78 20.10 6.75
N ARG A 102 28.49 21.28 7.29
CA ARG A 102 29.45 22.02 8.14
C ARG A 102 29.73 21.28 9.46
N PRO A 103 30.94 21.45 10.04
CA PRO A 103 31.34 20.80 11.29
C PRO A 103 30.40 21.06 12.46
N ASP A 104 29.90 22.31 12.59
CA ASP A 104 28.95 22.70 13.64
C ASP A 104 27.59 21.98 13.50
N HIS A 105 27.07 21.89 12.27
CA HIS A 105 25.86 21.12 11.98
C HIS A 105 26.02 19.63 12.33
N LEU A 106 27.16 19.04 11.97
CA LEU A 106 27.41 17.63 12.24
C LEU A 106 27.65 17.34 13.72
N ALA A 107 28.26 18.27 14.46
CA ALA A 107 28.40 18.16 15.91
C ALA A 107 27.03 18.10 16.61
N MET A 108 26.10 18.97 16.22
CA MET A 108 24.72 18.98 16.71
C MET A 108 23.99 17.66 16.40
N VAL A 109 24.12 17.17 15.16
CA VAL A 109 23.51 15.91 14.73
C VAL A 109 24.09 14.70 15.49
N LEU A 110 25.40 14.68 15.71
CA LEU A 110 26.08 13.62 16.50
C LEU A 110 25.64 13.58 17.96
N GLN A 111 25.26 14.74 18.54
CA GLN A 111 24.68 14.77 19.89
C GLN A 111 23.37 13.99 19.96
N SER A 112 22.57 13.98 18.90
CA SER A 112 21.36 13.16 18.83
C SER A 112 21.64 11.66 18.80
N ALA A 113 22.75 11.22 18.20
CA ALA A 113 23.16 9.82 18.22
C ALA A 113 23.49 9.32 19.63
N VAL A 114 24.02 10.21 20.49
CA VAL A 114 24.24 9.90 21.93
C VAL A 114 22.91 9.68 22.65
N ASN A 115 21.84 10.35 22.23
CA ASN A 115 20.50 10.24 22.81
C ASN A 115 19.69 9.05 22.26
N ARG A 116 20.36 8.03 21.73
CA ARG A 116 19.75 6.77 21.22
C ARG A 116 18.85 6.95 19.99
N LYS A 117 19.02 8.01 19.19
CA LYS A 117 18.38 8.14 17.89
C LYS A 117 19.20 7.44 16.81
N ASP A 118 18.53 6.88 15.82
CA ASP A 118 19.19 6.38 14.62
C ASP A 118 19.50 7.55 13.69
N VAL A 119 20.78 7.88 13.55
CA VAL A 119 21.23 8.96 12.68
C VAL A 119 21.92 8.38 11.45
N ILE A 120 21.38 8.69 10.27
CA ILE A 120 21.88 8.28 8.96
C ILE A 120 22.46 9.51 8.26
N LEU A 121 23.70 9.42 7.78
CA LEU A 121 24.34 10.43 6.97
C LEU A 121 24.28 10.02 5.50
N CYS A 122 23.66 10.86 4.65
CA CYS A 122 23.62 10.72 3.20
C CYS A 122 24.47 11.81 2.57
N LYS A 123 25.68 11.48 2.17
CA LYS A 123 26.59 12.41 1.49
C LYS A 123 26.47 12.27 -0.02
N PHE A 124 26.34 13.38 -0.70
CA PHE A 124 26.34 13.48 -2.15
C PHE A 124 27.64 14.13 -2.65
N GLY A 125 28.16 13.66 -3.80
CA GLY A 125 29.39 14.10 -4.40
C GLY A 125 30.57 13.17 -4.16
N ASN A 126 31.57 13.21 -5.07
CA ASN A 126 32.71 12.28 -5.13
C ASN A 126 33.79 12.51 -4.08
N ASP A 127 33.76 13.64 -3.33
CA ASP A 127 34.71 13.84 -2.25
C ASP A 127 34.43 12.88 -1.08
N ILE A 128 35.40 12.04 -0.76
CA ILE A 128 35.35 11.08 0.35
C ILE A 128 36.11 11.57 1.59
N ASN A 129 36.63 12.78 1.57
CA ASN A 129 37.41 13.31 2.69
C ASN A 129 36.49 13.84 3.79
N TYR A 130 36.02 12.93 4.65
CA TYR A 130 35.19 13.28 5.81
C TYR A 130 35.90 14.19 6.84
N VAL A 131 37.23 14.27 6.80
CA VAL A 131 38.01 15.18 7.65
C VAL A 131 37.68 16.63 7.32
N ASN A 132 37.44 16.96 6.05
CA ASN A 132 37.07 18.31 5.60
C ASN A 132 35.76 18.81 6.21
N ILE A 133 34.88 17.89 6.62
CA ILE A 133 33.62 18.20 7.31
C ILE A 133 33.72 17.98 8.84
N GLY A 134 34.93 17.87 9.37
CA GLY A 134 35.17 17.77 10.82
C GLY A 134 34.88 16.39 11.42
N LEU A 135 34.73 15.35 10.62
CA LEU A 135 34.45 14.00 11.08
C LEU A 135 35.73 13.16 11.20
N SER A 136 36.13 12.86 12.42
CA SER A 136 37.16 11.84 12.71
C SER A 136 36.60 10.41 12.52
N ALA A 137 37.48 9.44 12.40
CA ALA A 137 37.10 8.03 12.35
C ALA A 137 36.21 7.60 13.54
N ALA A 138 36.49 8.13 14.73
CA ALA A 138 35.69 7.88 15.93
C ALA A 138 34.27 8.47 15.83
N ASN A 139 34.12 9.65 15.20
CA ASN A 139 32.83 10.30 15.01
C ASN A 139 32.01 9.60 13.91
N LEU A 140 32.65 9.11 12.84
CA LEU A 140 31.97 8.31 11.80
C LEU A 140 31.31 7.06 12.38
N GLY A 141 31.93 6.43 13.38
CA GLY A 141 31.36 5.27 14.06
C GLY A 141 30.10 5.55 14.90
N ARG A 142 29.75 6.82 15.16
CA ARG A 142 28.53 7.22 15.90
C ARG A 142 27.29 7.24 15.02
N PHE A 143 27.43 7.41 13.71
CA PHE A 143 26.30 7.30 12.80
C PHE A 143 25.81 5.84 12.76
N ALA A 144 24.50 5.64 12.80
CA ALA A 144 23.90 4.32 12.62
C ALA A 144 24.22 3.77 11.23
N SER A 145 24.26 4.65 10.23
CA SER A 145 24.64 4.32 8.86
C SER A 145 25.19 5.56 8.11
N ILE A 146 26.06 5.32 7.14
CA ILE A 146 26.58 6.35 6.23
C ILE A 146 26.47 5.86 4.79
N LEU A 147 25.68 6.57 4.00
CA LEU A 147 25.61 6.40 2.55
C LEU A 147 26.41 7.50 1.86
N THR A 148 27.09 7.15 0.78
CA THR A 148 27.73 8.10 -0.11
C THR A 148 27.31 7.84 -1.54
N SER A 149 26.90 8.87 -2.25
CA SER A 149 26.47 8.83 -3.63
C SER A 149 27.36 9.71 -4.50
N PRO A 150 27.58 9.37 -5.80
CA PRO A 150 28.61 9.99 -6.63
C PRO A 150 28.36 11.47 -6.93
N ASP A 151 27.12 11.86 -7.06
CA ASP A 151 26.71 13.22 -7.43
C ASP A 151 25.35 13.59 -6.82
N LEU A 152 24.78 14.74 -7.21
CA LEU A 152 23.52 15.27 -6.70
C LEU A 152 22.43 15.35 -7.79
N ASN A 153 22.53 14.59 -8.87
CA ASN A 153 21.47 14.58 -9.88
C ASN A 153 20.20 13.88 -9.33
N GLU A 154 19.05 14.09 -9.99
CA GLU A 154 17.76 13.59 -9.54
C GLU A 154 17.74 12.06 -9.38
N GLU A 155 18.37 11.34 -10.30
CA GLU A 155 18.42 9.88 -10.28
C GLU A 155 19.26 9.36 -9.11
N THR A 156 20.41 9.95 -8.85
CA THR A 156 21.28 9.61 -7.72
C THR A 156 20.59 9.88 -6.39
N GLN A 157 19.89 11.00 -6.27
CA GLN A 157 19.09 11.33 -5.09
C GLN A 157 17.98 10.30 -4.86
N ALA A 158 17.25 9.93 -5.90
CA ALA A 158 16.19 8.91 -5.82
C ALA A 158 16.76 7.52 -5.46
N ASN A 159 17.90 7.14 -6.05
CA ASN A 159 18.58 5.86 -5.77
C ASN A 159 19.05 5.79 -4.31
N ALA A 160 19.64 6.84 -3.77
CA ALA A 160 20.03 6.90 -2.36
C ALA A 160 18.82 6.72 -1.42
N ALA A 161 17.71 7.39 -1.70
CA ALA A 161 16.48 7.24 -0.95
C ALA A 161 15.91 5.81 -1.04
N MET A 162 15.88 5.20 -2.24
CA MET A 162 15.45 3.81 -2.43
C MET A 162 16.34 2.84 -1.66
N SER A 163 17.65 3.06 -1.63
CA SER A 163 18.58 2.20 -0.91
C SER A 163 18.34 2.21 0.60
N ILE A 164 17.98 3.35 1.19
CA ILE A 164 17.65 3.46 2.62
C ILE A 164 16.47 2.56 2.98
N PHE A 165 15.46 2.49 2.12
CA PHE A 165 14.27 1.70 2.36
C PHE A 165 14.33 0.28 1.79
N GLY A 166 15.36 -0.07 1.04
CA GLY A 166 15.49 -1.38 0.38
C GLY A 166 14.67 -1.50 -0.91
N GLY A 167 14.30 -0.39 -1.53
CA GLY A 167 13.77 -0.38 -2.91
C GLY A 167 14.84 -0.62 -3.95
N LEU A 168 16.09 -0.29 -3.62
CA LEU A 168 17.27 -0.59 -4.42
C LEU A 168 18.33 -1.26 -3.54
N GLY A 169 18.83 -2.42 -3.97
CA GLY A 169 19.93 -3.10 -3.31
C GLY A 169 21.26 -2.38 -3.55
N ILE A 170 22.12 -2.35 -2.55
CA ILE A 170 23.51 -1.85 -2.65
C ILE A 170 24.42 -3.05 -2.92
N THR A 171 25.05 -3.07 -4.08
CA THR A 171 25.88 -4.20 -4.55
C THR A 171 27.38 -3.94 -4.38
N SER A 172 27.77 -2.68 -4.26
CA SER A 172 29.15 -2.23 -4.20
C SER A 172 29.60 -1.92 -2.78
N GLY A 173 30.91 -2.08 -2.51
CA GLY A 173 31.49 -1.88 -1.20
C GLY A 173 31.40 -3.10 -0.30
N SER A 174 31.77 -2.90 0.99
CA SER A 174 31.80 -3.98 2.01
C SER A 174 30.43 -4.28 2.62
N ASN A 175 29.56 -3.28 2.70
CA ASN A 175 28.21 -3.42 3.21
C ASN A 175 27.22 -3.51 2.07
N LYS A 176 26.72 -4.73 1.81
CA LYS A 176 25.77 -5.01 0.73
C LYS A 176 24.37 -5.17 1.28
N THR A 177 23.37 -4.78 0.48
CA THR A 177 21.96 -4.99 0.80
C THR A 177 21.21 -5.55 -0.41
N SER A 178 20.09 -6.22 -0.15
CA SER A 178 19.21 -6.73 -1.20
C SER A 178 17.99 -5.82 -1.35
N GLN A 179 17.34 -5.88 -2.51
CA GLN A 179 16.02 -5.31 -2.68
C GLN A 179 15.00 -6.06 -1.82
N THR A 180 14.21 -5.33 -1.04
CA THR A 180 13.19 -5.88 -0.14
C THR A 180 11.83 -5.18 -0.29
N ARG A 181 11.79 -4.04 -1.01
CA ARG A 181 10.60 -3.23 -1.29
C ARG A 181 10.50 -2.88 -2.77
N LEU A 182 9.38 -2.27 -3.13
CA LEU A 182 9.17 -1.76 -4.49
C LEU A 182 10.26 -0.77 -4.90
N GLN A 183 10.73 -0.91 -6.13
CA GLN A 183 11.68 -0.01 -6.77
C GLN A 183 10.95 0.93 -7.73
N TYR A 184 11.15 2.24 -7.58
CA TYR A 184 10.45 3.27 -8.35
C TYR A 184 11.34 3.85 -9.46
N THR A 185 11.67 3.07 -10.47
CA THR A 185 12.53 3.48 -11.60
C THR A 185 11.76 3.84 -12.86
N LYS A 186 10.42 3.71 -12.83
CA LYS A 186 9.56 3.92 -14.03
C LYS A 186 10.01 3.07 -15.23
N GLY A 187 10.50 1.87 -14.95
CA GLY A 187 10.91 0.90 -15.95
C GLY A 187 12.22 1.19 -16.69
N LYS A 188 12.98 2.22 -16.34
CA LYS A 188 14.23 2.59 -17.03
C LYS A 188 15.26 1.44 -17.16
N GLN A 189 15.25 0.50 -16.22
CA GLN A 189 16.20 -0.63 -16.16
C GLN A 189 15.52 -1.98 -16.45
N SER A 190 14.26 -1.98 -16.87
CA SER A 190 13.47 -3.22 -17.03
C SER A 190 13.73 -3.97 -18.34
N GLY A 191 14.39 -3.35 -19.31
CA GLY A 191 14.54 -3.90 -20.67
C GLY A 191 13.25 -3.89 -21.51
N LEU A 192 12.16 -3.29 -20.99
CA LEU A 192 10.86 -3.21 -21.65
C LEU A 192 10.76 -1.97 -22.54
N ASP A 193 9.99 -2.04 -23.62
CA ASP A 193 9.63 -0.87 -24.43
C ASP A 193 8.56 -0.02 -23.73
N ILE A 194 8.98 0.71 -22.68
CA ILE A 194 8.11 1.56 -21.87
C ILE A 194 7.48 2.68 -22.71
N GLY A 195 8.18 3.19 -23.70
CA GLY A 195 7.69 4.25 -24.58
C GLY A 195 6.47 3.80 -25.38
N LYS A 196 6.56 2.66 -26.05
CA LYS A 196 5.47 2.05 -26.80
C LYS A 196 4.28 1.72 -25.89
N MET A 197 4.56 1.07 -24.76
CA MET A 197 3.54 0.72 -23.75
C MET A 197 2.79 1.98 -23.28
N THR A 198 3.50 3.05 -22.95
CA THR A 198 2.93 4.31 -22.50
C THR A 198 1.99 4.90 -23.54
N ASN A 199 2.42 4.97 -24.81
CA ASN A 199 1.61 5.52 -25.89
C ASN A 199 0.29 4.74 -26.09
N GLN A 200 0.36 3.40 -25.99
CA GLN A 200 -0.83 2.56 -26.14
C GLN A 200 -1.80 2.71 -24.95
N ILE A 201 -1.30 2.77 -23.73
CA ILE A 201 -2.13 2.98 -22.53
C ILE A 201 -2.74 4.38 -22.56
N ASP A 202 -1.97 5.42 -22.96
CA ASP A 202 -2.44 6.80 -23.09
C ASP A 202 -3.63 6.89 -24.07
N ALA A 203 -3.55 6.20 -25.20
CA ALA A 203 -4.63 6.17 -26.18
C ALA A 203 -5.90 5.53 -25.61
N ILE A 204 -5.79 4.40 -24.89
CA ILE A 204 -6.94 3.73 -24.27
C ILE A 204 -7.56 4.60 -23.16
N ALA A 205 -6.73 5.22 -22.32
CA ALA A 205 -7.20 6.06 -21.22
C ALA A 205 -7.88 7.33 -21.73
N LYS A 206 -7.33 7.95 -22.77
CA LYS A 206 -7.93 9.13 -23.42
C LYS A 206 -9.29 8.78 -24.03
N ASP A 207 -9.37 7.71 -24.81
CA ASP A 207 -10.61 7.20 -25.41
C ASP A 207 -11.68 6.94 -24.33
N ALA A 208 -11.32 6.28 -23.24
CA ALA A 208 -12.24 5.99 -22.14
C ALA A 208 -12.80 7.25 -21.46
N ILE A 209 -11.97 8.29 -21.28
CA ILE A 209 -12.40 9.57 -20.69
C ILE A 209 -13.30 10.33 -21.67
N GLU A 210 -12.95 10.39 -22.96
CA GLU A 210 -13.74 11.06 -24.01
C GLU A 210 -15.11 10.41 -24.17
N GLN A 211 -15.18 9.07 -24.04
CA GLN A 211 -16.43 8.34 -24.06
C GLN A 211 -17.19 8.35 -22.72
N HIS A 212 -16.73 9.07 -21.71
CA HIS A 212 -17.34 9.15 -20.38
C HIS A 212 -17.45 7.80 -19.67
N ALA A 213 -16.41 6.94 -19.78
CA ALA A 213 -16.34 5.71 -19.00
C ALA A 213 -15.97 5.98 -17.52
N ALA A 214 -15.15 7.00 -17.30
CA ALA A 214 -14.84 7.59 -16.00
C ALA A 214 -14.27 9.00 -16.21
N PRO A 215 -14.43 9.95 -15.26
CA PRO A 215 -13.81 11.27 -15.36
C PRO A 215 -12.29 11.21 -15.27
N GLY A 216 -11.77 10.22 -14.56
CA GLY A 216 -10.35 9.97 -14.46
C GLY A 216 -10.02 8.57 -13.95
N MET A 217 -8.74 8.23 -14.03
CA MET A 217 -8.23 6.92 -13.62
C MET A 217 -6.76 6.97 -13.24
N MET A 218 -6.33 5.98 -12.48
CA MET A 218 -4.94 5.73 -12.13
C MET A 218 -4.55 4.32 -12.57
N VAL A 219 -3.42 4.20 -13.27
CA VAL A 219 -2.87 2.92 -13.76
C VAL A 219 -1.49 2.73 -13.17
N MET A 220 -1.25 1.55 -12.59
CA MET A 220 0.06 1.17 -12.07
C MET A 220 0.38 -0.28 -12.41
N ALA A 221 1.63 -0.52 -12.80
CA ALA A 221 2.15 -1.84 -13.15
C ALA A 221 3.50 -2.08 -12.50
N ILE A 222 3.66 -3.25 -11.89
CA ILE A 222 4.88 -3.69 -11.24
C ILE A 222 5.34 -4.99 -11.89
N LYS A 223 6.62 -5.06 -12.26
CA LYS A 223 7.28 -6.25 -12.82
C LYS A 223 8.57 -6.51 -12.07
N ASP A 224 8.75 -7.73 -11.54
CA ASP A 224 9.93 -8.13 -10.77
C ASP A 224 10.28 -7.15 -9.62
N GLY A 225 9.26 -6.67 -8.92
CA GLY A 225 9.41 -5.70 -7.82
C GLY A 225 9.71 -4.26 -8.27
N GLN A 226 9.73 -3.98 -9.57
CA GLN A 226 9.94 -2.63 -10.13
C GLN A 226 8.62 -2.03 -10.61
N VAL A 227 8.36 -0.79 -10.27
CA VAL A 227 7.27 -0.01 -10.83
C VAL A 227 7.66 0.38 -12.26
N ILE A 228 7.12 -0.35 -13.25
CA ILE A 228 7.40 -0.14 -14.67
C ILE A 228 6.47 0.92 -15.29
N PHE A 229 5.31 1.12 -14.70
CA PHE A 229 4.34 2.13 -15.15
C PHE A 229 3.55 2.69 -13.97
N GLU A 230 3.40 4.01 -13.95
CA GLU A 230 2.61 4.72 -12.95
C GLU A 230 2.13 6.06 -13.56
N LYS A 231 0.82 6.16 -13.82
CA LYS A 231 0.26 7.38 -14.42
C LYS A 231 -1.20 7.60 -14.05
N ALA A 232 -1.53 8.85 -13.69
CA ALA A 232 -2.88 9.32 -13.49
C ALA A 232 -3.40 10.02 -14.76
N TYR A 233 -4.68 9.87 -15.06
CA TYR A 233 -5.35 10.42 -16.23
C TYR A 233 -6.63 11.13 -15.84
N GLY A 234 -6.99 12.17 -16.59
CA GLY A 234 -8.23 12.89 -16.40
C GLY A 234 -8.29 13.70 -15.12
N SER A 235 -9.46 13.81 -14.54
CA SER A 235 -9.74 14.68 -13.40
C SER A 235 -10.66 14.01 -12.40
N HIS A 236 -10.77 14.56 -11.19
CA HIS A 236 -11.66 14.09 -10.14
C HIS A 236 -13.13 14.04 -10.59
N THR A 237 -13.52 15.01 -11.43
CA THR A 237 -14.88 15.18 -11.96
C THR A 237 -14.83 15.64 -13.42
N TYR A 238 -15.94 15.54 -14.15
CA TYR A 238 -16.01 15.98 -15.56
C TYR A 238 -15.92 17.50 -15.75
N ASP A 239 -16.09 18.30 -14.70
CA ASP A 239 -15.87 19.76 -14.74
C ASP A 239 -14.38 20.15 -14.77
N LYS A 240 -13.47 19.17 -14.63
CA LYS A 240 -12.02 19.31 -14.78
C LYS A 240 -11.35 20.32 -13.83
N LYS A 241 -11.97 20.65 -12.70
CA LYS A 241 -11.40 21.60 -11.73
C LYS A 241 -10.14 21.08 -11.04
N GLN A 242 -10.04 19.77 -10.87
CA GLN A 242 -8.89 19.13 -10.24
C GLN A 242 -8.45 17.93 -11.08
N ALA A 243 -7.20 17.98 -11.58
CA ALA A 243 -6.58 16.84 -12.27
C ALA A 243 -6.33 15.69 -11.29
N ASN A 244 -6.43 14.45 -11.77
CA ASN A 244 -6.01 13.29 -10.99
C ASN A 244 -4.50 13.26 -10.76
N SER A 245 -4.12 12.78 -9.60
CA SER A 245 -2.74 12.61 -9.17
C SER A 245 -2.45 11.14 -8.85
N ILE A 246 -1.18 10.75 -8.97
CA ILE A 246 -0.71 9.42 -8.55
C ILE A 246 -0.83 9.20 -7.02
N TYR A 247 -1.05 10.26 -6.26
CA TYR A 247 -1.21 10.25 -4.81
C TYR A 247 -2.67 10.22 -4.34
N ASP A 248 -3.61 10.28 -5.28
CA ASP A 248 -5.04 10.31 -4.96
C ASP A 248 -5.51 9.03 -4.29
N ILE A 249 -6.46 9.22 -3.38
CA ILE A 249 -7.08 8.16 -2.58
C ILE A 249 -8.45 7.83 -3.18
N TYR A 250 -8.69 6.55 -3.45
CA TYR A 250 -9.91 6.04 -4.09
C TYR A 250 -10.71 5.17 -3.15
N ASP A 251 -12.04 5.20 -3.28
CA ASP A 251 -12.91 4.16 -2.72
C ASP A 251 -12.67 2.85 -3.48
N LEU A 252 -12.17 1.86 -2.78
CA LEU A 252 -11.77 0.58 -3.35
C LEU A 252 -12.93 -0.39 -3.54
N ALA A 253 -14.12 -0.07 -3.01
CA ALA A 253 -15.29 -0.95 -3.02
C ALA A 253 -14.91 -2.39 -2.59
N SER A 254 -15.27 -3.40 -3.38
CA SER A 254 -15.04 -4.81 -3.04
C SER A 254 -13.57 -5.25 -2.93
N ILE A 255 -12.60 -4.44 -3.32
CA ILE A 255 -11.19 -4.74 -2.99
C ILE A 255 -10.99 -4.73 -1.46
N SER A 256 -11.87 -4.06 -0.70
CA SER A 256 -11.90 -4.14 0.77
C SER A 256 -11.94 -5.57 1.28
N LYS A 257 -12.58 -6.50 0.55
CA LYS A 257 -12.65 -7.91 0.91
C LYS A 257 -11.27 -8.54 1.02
N ILE A 258 -10.41 -8.30 0.00
CA ILE A 258 -9.09 -8.94 -0.09
C ILE A 258 -7.97 -8.11 0.55
N ALA A 259 -8.11 -6.79 0.62
CA ALA A 259 -7.08 -5.92 1.17
C ALA A 259 -7.39 -5.43 2.60
N GLY A 260 -8.65 -5.55 3.05
CA GLY A 260 -9.10 -5.21 4.41
C GLY A 260 -9.37 -6.44 5.27
N THR A 261 -10.43 -7.17 4.94
CA THR A 261 -10.92 -8.30 5.78
C THR A 261 -10.06 -9.55 5.68
N THR A 262 -9.71 -9.98 4.47
CA THR A 262 -8.96 -11.23 4.28
C THR A 262 -7.60 -11.24 4.98
N PRO A 263 -6.78 -10.18 4.99
CA PRO A 263 -5.53 -10.16 5.75
C PRO A 263 -5.72 -10.39 7.25
N VAL A 264 -6.79 -9.85 7.84
CA VAL A 264 -7.15 -10.11 9.25
C VAL A 264 -7.45 -11.59 9.44
N VAL A 265 -8.30 -12.15 8.59
CA VAL A 265 -8.66 -13.58 8.64
C VAL A 265 -7.44 -14.49 8.45
N MET A 266 -6.55 -14.14 7.53
CA MET A 266 -5.26 -14.84 7.32
C MET A 266 -4.42 -14.85 8.60
N HIS A 267 -4.30 -13.69 9.25
CA HIS A 267 -3.54 -13.55 10.49
C HIS A 267 -4.15 -14.36 11.63
N LEU A 268 -5.47 -14.33 11.78
CA LEU A 268 -6.16 -15.09 12.82
C LEU A 268 -6.05 -16.61 12.59
N GLN A 269 -6.20 -17.04 11.35
CA GLN A 269 -6.08 -18.46 10.98
C GLN A 269 -4.64 -18.96 11.15
N GLU A 270 -3.64 -18.18 10.73
CA GLU A 270 -2.22 -18.53 10.85
C GLU A 270 -1.78 -18.70 12.31
N ASN A 271 -2.35 -17.90 13.22
CA ASN A 271 -2.07 -17.93 14.65
C ASN A 271 -3.00 -18.88 15.42
N ASN A 272 -3.81 -19.70 14.73
CA ASN A 272 -4.76 -20.65 15.31
C ASN A 272 -5.83 -19.99 16.23
N ILE A 273 -6.11 -18.69 16.05
CA ILE A 273 -7.19 -18.00 16.76
C ILE A 273 -8.54 -18.42 16.19
N ILE A 274 -8.61 -18.59 14.85
CA ILE A 274 -9.76 -19.15 14.18
C ILE A 274 -9.40 -20.41 13.39
N ASN A 275 -10.38 -21.30 13.21
CA ASN A 275 -10.32 -22.44 12.31
C ASN A 275 -11.36 -22.26 11.21
N LEU A 276 -10.93 -22.24 9.95
CA LEU A 276 -11.82 -22.03 8.81
C LEU A 276 -12.90 -23.10 8.65
N ASP A 277 -12.67 -24.30 9.18
CA ASP A 277 -13.61 -25.43 9.12
C ASP A 277 -14.59 -25.46 10.31
N SER A 278 -14.42 -24.54 11.28
CA SER A 278 -15.43 -24.27 12.32
C SER A 278 -16.57 -23.43 11.79
N THR A 279 -17.72 -23.51 12.47
CA THR A 279 -18.97 -22.91 11.99
C THR A 279 -19.18 -21.48 12.52
N MET A 280 -20.05 -20.71 11.87
CA MET A 280 -20.47 -19.40 12.35
C MET A 280 -21.00 -19.42 13.79
N GLY A 281 -21.82 -20.42 14.12
CA GLY A 281 -22.40 -20.57 15.47
C GLY A 281 -21.38 -20.93 16.55
N HIS A 282 -20.17 -21.38 16.16
CA HIS A 282 -19.05 -21.57 17.08
C HIS A 282 -18.49 -20.21 17.55
N TYR A 283 -18.30 -19.27 16.63
CA TYR A 283 -17.68 -17.96 16.93
C TYR A 283 -18.70 -16.89 17.34
N LEU A 284 -19.90 -16.90 16.76
CA LEU A 284 -20.90 -15.87 16.94
C LEU A 284 -22.12 -16.43 17.67
N TRP A 285 -22.28 -16.08 18.94
CA TRP A 285 -23.42 -16.54 19.74
C TRP A 285 -24.79 -16.13 19.15
N GLN A 286 -24.83 -14.98 18.47
CA GLN A 286 -26.05 -14.50 17.78
C GLN A 286 -26.45 -15.41 16.62
N ALA A 287 -25.48 -16.10 15.99
CA ALA A 287 -25.74 -17.01 14.87
C ALA A 287 -26.23 -18.39 15.32
N LYS A 288 -26.05 -18.79 16.60
CA LYS A 288 -26.35 -20.15 17.11
C LYS A 288 -27.76 -20.64 16.81
N ASN A 289 -28.74 -19.73 16.86
CA ASN A 289 -30.14 -20.08 16.62
C ASN A 289 -30.62 -19.64 15.23
N SER A 290 -29.74 -19.27 14.33
CA SER A 290 -30.08 -18.90 12.97
C SER A 290 -29.92 -20.09 11.99
N ASN A 291 -30.49 -19.95 10.78
CA ASN A 291 -30.28 -20.90 9.68
C ASN A 291 -28.84 -20.93 9.15
N LYS A 292 -27.94 -20.14 9.73
CA LYS A 292 -26.52 -20.01 9.37
C LYS A 292 -25.59 -20.65 10.40
N ALA A 293 -26.10 -21.16 11.50
CA ALA A 293 -25.32 -21.68 12.62
C ALA A 293 -24.25 -22.70 12.22
N ASN A 294 -24.59 -23.61 11.32
CA ASN A 294 -23.73 -24.73 10.92
C ASN A 294 -22.90 -24.46 9.65
N ILE A 295 -22.86 -23.23 9.14
CA ILE A 295 -22.09 -22.86 7.96
C ILE A 295 -20.64 -22.57 8.38
N THR A 296 -19.66 -23.20 7.73
CA THR A 296 -18.24 -23.01 8.05
C THR A 296 -17.71 -21.70 7.49
N LEU A 297 -16.70 -21.13 8.16
CA LEU A 297 -16.05 -19.90 7.68
C LEU A 297 -15.40 -20.08 6.29
N ARG A 298 -14.90 -21.29 5.98
CA ARG A 298 -14.39 -21.62 4.65
C ARG A 298 -15.46 -21.46 3.57
N THR A 299 -16.65 -21.99 3.80
CA THR A 299 -17.78 -21.89 2.89
C THR A 299 -18.22 -20.43 2.69
N VAL A 300 -18.18 -19.64 3.77
CA VAL A 300 -18.44 -18.20 3.74
C VAL A 300 -17.43 -17.45 2.85
N LEU A 301 -16.13 -17.71 3.02
CA LEU A 301 -15.05 -17.06 2.23
C LEU A 301 -15.07 -17.45 0.75
N LEU A 302 -15.58 -18.64 0.42
CA LEU A 302 -15.75 -19.10 -0.96
C LEU A 302 -17.00 -18.52 -1.64
N HIS A 303 -17.84 -17.78 -0.91
CA HIS A 303 -19.18 -17.38 -1.39
C HIS A 303 -20.05 -18.58 -1.79
N GLU A 304 -19.92 -19.69 -1.07
CA GLU A 304 -20.68 -20.93 -1.28
C GLU A 304 -21.67 -21.21 -0.15
N ALA A 305 -21.84 -20.24 0.75
CA ALA A 305 -22.72 -20.31 1.92
C ALA A 305 -24.23 -20.17 1.59
N GLY A 306 -24.57 -19.94 0.32
CA GLY A 306 -25.96 -19.73 -0.11
C GLY A 306 -26.58 -18.42 0.40
N PHE A 307 -25.79 -17.47 0.87
CA PHE A 307 -26.29 -16.20 1.39
C PHE A 307 -26.93 -15.34 0.32
N THR A 308 -27.91 -14.53 0.72
CA THR A 308 -28.44 -13.45 -0.12
C THR A 308 -27.29 -12.54 -0.57
N PRO A 309 -27.21 -12.15 -1.86
CA PRO A 309 -26.11 -11.33 -2.39
C PRO A 309 -25.89 -10.03 -1.61
N PHE A 310 -26.96 -9.27 -1.36
CA PHE A 310 -26.97 -8.06 -0.55
C PHE A 310 -28.40 -7.74 -0.06
N ILE A 311 -28.51 -6.91 0.98
CA ILE A 311 -29.79 -6.41 1.50
C ILE A 311 -29.77 -4.89 1.38
N PRO A 312 -30.70 -4.26 0.65
CA PRO A 312 -30.75 -2.81 0.45
C PRO A 312 -31.35 -2.09 1.66
N PHE A 313 -30.69 -2.13 2.82
CA PHE A 313 -31.16 -1.59 4.10
C PHE A 313 -31.65 -0.14 4.02
N TYR A 314 -30.98 0.69 3.20
CA TYR A 314 -31.34 2.10 3.04
C TYR A 314 -32.78 2.32 2.53
N LYS A 315 -33.36 1.32 1.82
CA LYS A 315 -34.76 1.38 1.35
C LYS A 315 -35.78 1.14 2.45
N ASN A 316 -35.35 0.55 3.57
CA ASN A 316 -36.19 0.20 4.70
C ASN A 316 -36.13 1.23 5.83
N LEU A 317 -35.40 2.36 5.63
CA LEU A 317 -35.32 3.45 6.62
C LEU A 317 -36.68 4.05 6.86
N LYS A 318 -36.99 4.24 8.17
CA LYS A 318 -38.24 4.87 8.62
C LYS A 318 -38.01 6.37 8.86
N PRO A 319 -39.05 7.18 8.83
CA PRO A 319 -38.97 8.57 9.29
C PRO A 319 -38.32 8.64 10.68
N GLY A 320 -37.28 9.44 10.80
CA GLY A 320 -36.52 9.59 12.06
C GLY A 320 -35.31 8.68 12.21
N ASP A 321 -35.04 7.73 11.31
CA ASP A 321 -33.79 6.92 11.34
C ASP A 321 -32.59 7.71 10.81
N LEU A 322 -32.82 8.74 9.98
CA LEU A 322 -31.79 9.59 9.41
C LEU A 322 -32.07 11.06 9.72
N GLN A 323 -31.05 11.82 10.12
CA GLN A 323 -31.08 13.25 10.39
C GLN A 323 -29.97 14.00 9.65
N THR A 324 -30.17 15.30 9.45
CA THR A 324 -29.19 16.15 8.77
C THR A 324 -28.08 16.65 9.69
N THR A 325 -28.28 16.58 11.01
CA THR A 325 -27.32 17.02 12.02
C THR A 325 -27.06 15.91 13.03
N ALA A 326 -25.84 15.88 13.57
CA ALA A 326 -25.52 14.96 14.66
C ALA A 326 -26.31 15.28 15.92
N SER A 327 -26.73 14.25 16.66
CA SER A 327 -27.41 14.36 17.97
C SER A 327 -27.00 13.20 18.87
N ALA A 328 -27.43 13.22 20.13
CA ALA A 328 -27.17 12.12 21.07
C ALA A 328 -27.65 10.75 20.58
N THR A 329 -28.66 10.72 19.71
CA THR A 329 -29.24 9.49 19.13
C THR A 329 -28.82 9.20 17.69
N HIS A 330 -28.18 10.13 17.01
CA HIS A 330 -27.77 10.04 15.61
C HIS A 330 -26.32 10.49 15.44
N GLN A 331 -25.38 9.56 15.66
CA GLN A 331 -23.94 9.83 15.57
C GLN A 331 -23.25 9.12 14.41
N VAL A 332 -23.92 8.14 13.77
CA VAL A 332 -23.34 7.37 12.67
C VAL A 332 -23.38 8.23 11.40
N LYS A 333 -22.27 8.88 11.09
CA LYS A 333 -22.14 9.77 9.93
C LYS A 333 -22.01 8.95 8.64
N VAL A 334 -23.03 8.95 7.79
CA VAL A 334 -23.07 8.22 6.52
C VAL A 334 -22.66 9.08 5.32
N ALA A 335 -22.73 10.40 5.46
CA ALA A 335 -22.22 11.41 4.51
C ALA A 335 -22.21 12.80 5.17
N ASP A 336 -21.80 13.84 4.43
CA ASP A 336 -21.99 15.22 4.86
C ASP A 336 -23.49 15.49 5.05
N ASN A 337 -23.87 16.05 6.19
CA ASN A 337 -25.26 16.33 6.57
C ASN A 337 -26.20 15.10 6.54
N ALA A 338 -25.67 13.91 6.84
CA ALA A 338 -26.47 12.69 6.92
C ALA A 338 -25.95 11.81 8.07
N TYR A 339 -26.78 11.67 9.11
CA TYR A 339 -26.47 10.94 10.34
C TYR A 339 -27.55 9.91 10.62
N LEU A 340 -27.14 8.64 10.65
CA LEU A 340 -28.00 7.51 10.97
C LEU A 340 -28.12 7.33 12.49
N LYS A 341 -29.23 6.79 12.91
CA LYS A 341 -29.52 6.41 14.30
C LYS A 341 -28.45 5.49 14.86
N ASN A 342 -28.07 5.73 16.11
CA ASN A 342 -27.10 4.89 16.81
C ASN A 342 -27.55 3.42 16.84
N ASN A 343 -26.59 2.51 16.80
CA ASN A 343 -26.84 1.06 16.87
C ASN A 343 -27.72 0.48 15.74
N TYR A 344 -28.05 1.23 14.69
CA TYR A 344 -28.89 0.72 13.59
C TYR A 344 -28.32 -0.57 12.99
N TYR A 345 -26.99 -0.63 12.84
CA TYR A 345 -26.30 -1.84 12.40
C TYR A 345 -26.59 -3.03 13.33
N ARG A 346 -26.37 -2.87 14.63
CA ARG A 346 -26.55 -3.94 15.62
C ARG A 346 -28.00 -4.35 15.79
N ASP A 347 -28.93 -3.37 15.83
CA ASP A 347 -30.32 -3.61 16.22
C ASP A 347 -31.24 -3.98 15.04
N VAL A 348 -30.83 -3.60 13.80
CA VAL A 348 -31.62 -3.82 12.58
C VAL A 348 -30.88 -4.65 11.55
N MET A 349 -29.69 -4.18 11.08
CA MET A 349 -29.02 -4.78 9.94
C MET A 349 -28.49 -6.19 10.25
N TRP A 350 -27.80 -6.36 11.37
CA TRP A 350 -27.21 -7.63 11.74
C TRP A 350 -28.25 -8.73 12.00
N PRO A 351 -29.32 -8.51 12.76
CA PRO A 351 -30.43 -9.47 12.89
C PRO A 351 -31.08 -9.82 11.55
N GLU A 352 -31.30 -8.84 10.66
CA GLU A 352 -31.89 -9.08 9.34
C GLU A 352 -30.96 -9.94 8.47
N MET A 353 -29.64 -9.71 8.50
CA MET A 353 -28.67 -10.58 7.82
C MET A 353 -28.69 -12.00 8.36
N LEU A 354 -28.72 -12.19 9.69
CA LEU A 354 -28.79 -13.51 10.32
C LEU A 354 -30.07 -14.27 9.98
N ASN A 355 -31.20 -13.58 9.85
CA ASN A 355 -32.51 -14.17 9.54
C ASN A 355 -32.78 -14.27 8.03
N SER A 356 -31.93 -13.73 7.18
CA SER A 356 -32.11 -13.79 5.72
C SER A 356 -32.07 -15.23 5.21
N ALA A 357 -32.76 -15.48 4.09
CA ALA A 357 -32.83 -16.81 3.47
C ALA A 357 -31.45 -17.33 3.09
N VAL A 358 -31.27 -18.65 3.19
CA VAL A 358 -30.08 -19.37 2.75
C VAL A 358 -30.49 -20.31 1.61
N LYS A 359 -29.83 -20.19 0.45
CA LYS A 359 -29.95 -21.09 -0.69
C LYS A 359 -29.13 -22.37 -0.44
N PRO A 360 -29.26 -23.43 -1.25
CA PRO A 360 -28.44 -24.63 -1.12
C PRO A 360 -26.93 -24.28 -1.08
N ILE A 361 -26.25 -24.78 -0.04
CA ILE A 361 -24.82 -24.61 0.20
C ILE A 361 -24.01 -25.36 -0.87
N GLY A 362 -22.81 -24.84 -1.20
CA GLY A 362 -21.88 -25.43 -2.18
C GLY A 362 -21.96 -24.80 -3.57
N ASN A 363 -23.02 -24.02 -3.85
CA ASN A 363 -23.11 -23.26 -5.09
C ASN A 363 -22.54 -21.86 -4.90
N TYR A 364 -21.77 -21.39 -5.87
CA TYR A 364 -21.22 -20.02 -5.84
C TYR A 364 -22.32 -18.98 -6.00
N VAL A 365 -22.49 -18.15 -4.98
CA VAL A 365 -23.34 -16.96 -4.99
C VAL A 365 -22.56 -15.83 -4.29
N TYR A 366 -22.04 -14.91 -5.07
CA TYR A 366 -21.32 -13.75 -4.52
C TYR A 366 -22.22 -12.98 -3.56
N SER A 367 -21.76 -12.83 -2.31
CA SER A 367 -22.55 -12.20 -1.25
C SER A 367 -21.68 -11.28 -0.38
N ASP A 368 -22.15 -10.05 -0.18
CA ASP A 368 -21.54 -9.10 0.74
C ASP A 368 -21.72 -9.53 2.20
N ILE A 369 -22.81 -10.24 2.52
CA ILE A 369 -23.07 -10.79 3.86
C ILE A 369 -21.91 -11.67 4.34
N SER A 370 -21.26 -12.42 3.41
CA SER A 370 -20.08 -13.22 3.74
C SER A 370 -19.01 -12.42 4.46
N MET A 371 -18.76 -11.20 4.05
CA MET A 371 -17.70 -10.37 4.62
C MET A 371 -18.15 -9.58 5.86
N TYR A 372 -19.43 -9.30 6.01
CA TYR A 372 -19.97 -8.86 7.30
C TYR A 372 -19.73 -9.94 8.37
N VAL A 373 -20.03 -11.20 8.05
CA VAL A 373 -19.75 -12.33 8.96
C VAL A 373 -18.28 -12.41 9.33
N MET A 374 -17.37 -12.30 8.35
CA MET A 374 -15.93 -12.38 8.62
C MET A 374 -15.45 -11.22 9.49
N LYS A 375 -16.01 -10.00 9.31
CA LYS A 375 -15.75 -8.86 10.18
C LYS A 375 -16.19 -9.16 11.61
N GLU A 376 -17.43 -9.59 11.80
CA GLU A 376 -17.97 -9.89 13.14
C GLU A 376 -17.16 -10.98 13.86
N VAL A 377 -16.77 -12.05 13.14
CA VAL A 377 -15.88 -13.10 13.69
C VAL A 377 -14.54 -12.49 14.11
N SER A 378 -13.94 -11.68 13.24
CA SER A 378 -12.63 -11.08 13.52
C SER A 378 -12.67 -10.17 14.74
N GLU A 379 -13.67 -9.29 14.85
CA GLU A 379 -13.82 -8.36 15.96
C GLU A 379 -14.16 -9.09 17.28
N HIS A 380 -14.96 -10.15 17.21
CA HIS A 380 -15.26 -10.98 18.37
C HIS A 380 -14.01 -11.65 18.93
N GLU A 381 -13.23 -12.28 18.08
CA GLU A 381 -12.04 -13.04 18.50
C GLU A 381 -10.87 -12.15 18.94
N THR A 382 -10.78 -10.93 18.40
CA THR A 382 -9.69 -10.00 18.75
C THR A 382 -10.07 -8.97 19.80
N SER A 383 -11.36 -8.80 20.09
CA SER A 383 -11.89 -7.69 20.89
C SER A 383 -11.42 -6.31 20.40
N THR A 384 -11.12 -6.19 19.11
CA THR A 384 -10.54 -4.99 18.48
C THR A 384 -11.31 -4.68 17.20
N PRO A 385 -11.69 -3.42 16.93
CA PRO A 385 -12.29 -3.05 15.66
C PRO A 385 -11.41 -3.45 14.49
N MET A 386 -11.99 -4.04 13.44
CA MET A 386 -11.24 -4.60 12.32
C MET A 386 -10.31 -3.58 11.63
N GLN A 387 -10.77 -2.32 11.50
CA GLN A 387 -9.97 -1.26 10.91
C GLN A 387 -8.70 -0.94 11.71
N ASP A 388 -8.76 -1.02 13.03
CA ASP A 388 -7.61 -0.76 13.90
C ASP A 388 -6.65 -1.96 13.89
N TYR A 389 -7.22 -3.16 13.92
CA TYR A 389 -6.45 -4.40 13.88
C TYR A 389 -5.62 -4.52 12.60
N VAL A 390 -6.22 -4.28 11.42
CA VAL A 390 -5.48 -4.36 10.14
C VAL A 390 -4.42 -3.26 10.00
N GLN A 391 -4.65 -2.08 10.58
CA GLN A 391 -3.64 -1.03 10.65
C GLN A 391 -2.41 -1.50 11.42
N GLU A 392 -2.61 -2.10 12.59
CA GLU A 392 -1.54 -2.55 13.48
C GLU A 392 -0.75 -3.73 12.89
N ILE A 393 -1.45 -4.77 12.43
CA ILE A 393 -0.77 -5.99 11.97
C ILE A 393 -0.13 -5.85 10.59
N LEU A 394 -0.60 -4.92 9.75
CA LEU A 394 -0.21 -4.88 8.34
C LEU A 394 0.12 -3.48 7.82
N TYR A 395 -0.85 -2.55 7.76
CA TYR A 395 -0.68 -1.34 6.96
C TYR A 395 0.47 -0.46 7.46
N GLN A 396 0.52 -0.19 8.77
CA GLN A 396 1.59 0.63 9.36
C GLN A 396 2.96 -0.04 9.23
N PRO A 397 3.14 -1.34 9.58
CA PRO A 397 4.44 -2.00 9.48
C PRO A 397 5.04 -2.02 8.07
N ILE A 398 4.21 -2.18 7.02
CA ILE A 398 4.71 -2.25 5.63
C ILE A 398 4.73 -0.89 4.92
N GLY A 399 4.17 0.16 5.52
CA GLY A 399 4.17 1.52 4.99
C GLY A 399 3.04 1.84 4.01
N MET A 400 1.87 1.20 4.16
CA MET A 400 0.64 1.57 3.45
C MET A 400 0.02 2.81 4.11
N LYS A 401 0.44 4.00 3.70
CA LYS A 401 0.15 5.26 4.40
C LYS A 401 -1.29 5.74 4.24
N THR A 402 -1.88 5.48 3.10
CA THR A 402 -3.25 5.96 2.78
C THR A 402 -4.31 4.90 3.01
N ALA A 403 -3.93 3.62 3.02
CA ALA A 403 -4.86 2.52 3.22
C ALA A 403 -5.57 2.62 4.58
N GLY A 404 -6.89 2.44 4.56
CA GLY A 404 -7.72 2.43 5.75
C GLY A 404 -9.13 2.89 5.49
N TYR A 405 -9.92 2.81 6.54
CA TYR A 405 -11.32 3.22 6.56
C TYR A 405 -11.44 4.69 6.99
N LEU A 406 -12.61 5.30 6.78
CA LEU A 406 -12.94 6.66 7.21
C LEU A 406 -11.87 7.69 6.81
N PRO A 407 -11.53 7.82 5.53
CA PRO A 407 -10.40 8.64 5.09
C PRO A 407 -10.56 10.13 5.42
N ARG A 408 -11.79 10.63 5.62
CA ARG A 408 -12.08 12.03 6.01
C ARG A 408 -11.53 12.42 7.38
N ASP A 409 -11.27 11.44 8.24
CA ASP A 409 -10.69 11.66 9.57
C ASP A 409 -9.14 11.79 9.51
N ARG A 410 -8.55 11.40 8.38
CA ARG A 410 -7.10 11.33 8.21
C ARG A 410 -6.55 12.25 7.10
N PHE A 411 -7.36 12.54 6.08
CA PHE A 411 -6.92 13.24 4.88
C PHE A 411 -7.83 14.41 4.52
N ASN A 412 -7.23 15.42 3.88
CA ASN A 412 -7.99 16.52 3.30
C ASN A 412 -8.88 16.00 2.16
N LYS A 413 -10.05 16.61 2.02
CA LYS A 413 -11.05 16.23 0.99
C LYS A 413 -10.48 16.21 -0.43
N ASN A 414 -9.60 17.16 -0.77
CA ASN A 414 -8.98 17.28 -2.08
C ASN A 414 -7.99 16.15 -2.43
N GLN A 415 -7.56 15.35 -1.46
CA GLN A 415 -6.73 14.17 -1.69
C GLN A 415 -7.55 12.92 -2.04
N ILE A 416 -8.87 13.00 -1.91
CA ILE A 416 -9.78 11.87 -2.08
C ILE A 416 -10.63 12.10 -3.33
N VAL A 417 -10.64 11.14 -4.24
CA VAL A 417 -11.42 11.22 -5.47
C VAL A 417 -12.92 11.11 -5.16
N PRO A 418 -13.78 12.01 -5.67
CA PRO A 418 -15.24 11.88 -5.53
C PRO A 418 -15.75 10.60 -6.18
N THR A 419 -16.68 9.92 -5.52
CA THR A 419 -17.16 8.62 -6.00
C THR A 419 -18.46 8.76 -6.81
N GLN A 420 -19.52 9.33 -6.23
CA GLN A 420 -20.84 9.42 -6.87
C GLN A 420 -21.60 10.64 -6.38
N GLN A 421 -22.43 11.24 -7.24
CA GLN A 421 -23.53 12.10 -6.80
C GLN A 421 -24.69 11.22 -6.38
N ASP A 422 -24.77 10.92 -5.08
CA ASP A 422 -25.86 10.08 -4.54
C ASP A 422 -27.19 10.86 -4.56
N THR A 423 -28.13 10.38 -5.33
CA THR A 423 -29.47 10.99 -5.45
C THR A 423 -30.56 10.21 -4.71
N ALA A 424 -30.27 8.98 -4.31
CA ALA A 424 -31.26 8.07 -3.73
C ALA A 424 -31.28 8.08 -2.19
N PHE A 425 -30.12 7.95 -1.57
CA PHE A 425 -30.00 7.74 -0.13
C PHE A 425 -29.52 9.01 0.60
N ARG A 426 -28.28 9.46 0.33
CA ARG A 426 -27.61 10.52 1.08
C ARG A 426 -27.80 11.92 0.46
N LYS A 427 -28.16 11.98 -0.82
CA LYS A 427 -28.47 13.19 -1.60
C LYS A 427 -27.34 14.24 -1.64
N VAL A 428 -26.10 13.78 -1.64
CA VAL A 428 -24.88 14.60 -1.67
C VAL A 428 -23.82 13.98 -2.59
N LEU A 429 -22.80 14.76 -2.95
CA LEU A 429 -21.61 14.24 -3.58
C LEU A 429 -20.78 13.43 -2.55
N LEU A 430 -20.62 12.15 -2.81
CA LEU A 430 -19.80 11.28 -1.98
C LEU A 430 -18.32 11.50 -2.28
N GLN A 431 -17.59 12.03 -1.31
CA GLN A 431 -16.15 12.22 -1.36
C GLN A 431 -15.51 11.91 -0.02
N GLY A 432 -14.88 10.73 0.06
CA GLY A 432 -14.33 10.20 1.30
C GLY A 432 -15.36 9.55 2.24
N TYR A 433 -16.56 9.32 1.74
CA TYR A 433 -17.55 8.42 2.32
C TYR A 433 -17.71 7.22 1.42
N VAL A 434 -17.80 6.03 2.03
CA VAL A 434 -17.93 4.78 1.27
C VAL A 434 -19.15 4.81 0.34
N HIS A 435 -18.95 4.39 -0.89
CA HIS A 435 -20.01 4.34 -1.90
C HIS A 435 -21.15 3.39 -1.49
N ASP A 436 -20.78 2.20 -1.04
CA ASP A 436 -21.73 1.16 -0.62
C ASP A 436 -22.62 1.65 0.52
N GLU A 437 -23.94 1.60 0.30
CA GLU A 437 -24.93 2.12 1.24
C GLU A 437 -24.96 1.31 2.54
N GLY A 438 -24.85 -0.04 2.44
CA GLY A 438 -24.82 -0.92 3.59
C GLY A 438 -23.58 -0.68 4.46
N ALA A 439 -22.43 -0.53 3.84
CA ALA A 439 -21.19 -0.20 4.53
C ALA A 439 -21.26 1.18 5.20
N ALA A 440 -21.86 2.19 4.54
CA ALA A 440 -22.08 3.49 5.14
C ALA A 440 -22.97 3.40 6.38
N MET A 441 -24.08 2.63 6.31
CA MET A 441 -24.97 2.40 7.44
C MET A 441 -24.34 1.58 8.57
N ALA A 442 -23.30 0.80 8.27
CA ALA A 442 -22.44 0.12 9.26
C ALA A 442 -21.35 1.04 9.84
N GLY A 443 -21.46 2.37 9.65
CA GLY A 443 -20.49 3.34 10.17
C GLY A 443 -19.27 3.58 9.26
N GLY A 444 -19.33 3.16 7.99
CA GLY A 444 -18.24 3.33 7.02
C GLY A 444 -17.18 2.22 7.07
N VAL A 445 -17.32 1.27 8.00
CA VAL A 445 -16.42 0.13 8.18
C VAL A 445 -17.21 -1.16 8.03
N ALA A 446 -17.07 -1.82 6.88
CA ALA A 446 -17.66 -3.12 6.66
C ALA A 446 -16.65 -4.09 6.03
N GLY A 447 -16.87 -5.38 6.21
CA GLY A 447 -15.93 -6.38 5.72
C GLY A 447 -15.86 -6.44 4.18
N HIS A 448 -16.91 -6.00 3.50
CA HIS A 448 -17.01 -6.08 2.03
C HIS A 448 -16.67 -4.78 1.29
N ALA A 449 -16.71 -3.63 1.97
CA ALA A 449 -16.48 -2.30 1.42
C ALA A 449 -16.06 -1.32 2.53
N GLY A 450 -15.61 -0.11 2.15
CA GLY A 450 -15.22 0.97 3.06
C GLY A 450 -13.72 1.21 3.14
N LEU A 451 -12.90 0.37 2.53
CA LEU A 451 -11.46 0.61 2.42
C LEU A 451 -11.19 1.65 1.32
N PHE A 452 -10.35 2.61 1.67
CA PHE A 452 -9.79 3.60 0.75
C PHE A 452 -8.28 3.46 0.71
N ALA A 453 -7.67 3.64 -0.45
CA ALA A 453 -6.21 3.68 -0.61
C ALA A 453 -5.79 4.33 -1.93
N SER A 454 -4.49 4.68 -2.01
CA SER A 454 -3.81 5.01 -3.26
C SER A 454 -3.37 3.75 -4.02
N ALA A 455 -3.02 3.89 -5.29
CA ALA A 455 -2.45 2.80 -6.07
C ALA A 455 -1.14 2.28 -5.48
N ASN A 456 -0.33 3.16 -4.89
CA ASN A 456 0.93 2.79 -4.25
C ASN A 456 0.73 1.80 -3.08
N ASP A 457 -0.28 2.02 -2.24
CA ASP A 457 -0.54 1.12 -1.12
C ASP A 457 -1.02 -0.25 -1.60
N LEU A 458 -1.86 -0.29 -2.64
CA LEU A 458 -2.23 -1.55 -3.28
C LEU A 458 -1.04 -2.26 -3.93
N ALA A 459 -0.07 -1.51 -4.47
CA ALA A 459 1.16 -2.07 -5.02
C ALA A 459 2.02 -2.71 -3.92
N ILE A 460 2.15 -2.07 -2.76
CA ILE A 460 2.83 -2.61 -1.59
C ILE A 460 2.15 -3.91 -1.14
N TYR A 461 0.82 -3.91 -1.02
CA TYR A 461 0.06 -5.10 -0.67
C TYR A 461 0.18 -6.20 -1.72
N GLY A 462 0.07 -5.89 -3.00
CA GLY A 462 0.27 -6.83 -4.10
C GLY A 462 1.67 -7.45 -4.09
N GLN A 463 2.70 -6.66 -3.79
CA GLN A 463 4.07 -7.16 -3.71
C GLN A 463 4.29 -8.07 -2.49
N LEU A 464 3.67 -7.76 -1.34
CA LEU A 464 3.66 -8.65 -0.18
C LEU A 464 3.05 -10.02 -0.55
N LEU A 465 1.93 -10.03 -1.26
CA LEU A 465 1.29 -11.27 -1.73
C LEU A 465 2.19 -12.02 -2.73
N LEU A 466 2.77 -11.31 -3.69
CA LEU A 466 3.65 -11.89 -4.70
C LEU A 466 4.92 -12.51 -4.08
N ASN A 467 5.46 -11.88 -3.04
CA ASN A 467 6.58 -12.37 -2.23
C ASN A 467 6.16 -13.43 -1.19
N ARG A 468 4.95 -13.95 -1.29
CA ARG A 468 4.41 -14.98 -0.38
C ARG A 468 4.54 -14.59 1.10
N GLY A 469 4.13 -13.34 1.41
CA GLY A 469 3.99 -12.83 2.77
C GLY A 469 5.21 -12.09 3.33
N GLU A 470 6.21 -11.79 2.52
CA GLU A 470 7.39 -11.02 2.93
C GLU A 470 7.44 -9.65 2.26
N TYR A 471 7.74 -8.60 3.02
CA TYR A 471 7.96 -7.25 2.50
C TYR A 471 8.86 -6.45 3.43
N GLY A 472 9.80 -5.69 2.85
CA GLY A 472 10.74 -4.89 3.63
C GLY A 472 11.69 -5.71 4.52
N GLY A 473 11.99 -6.96 4.15
CA GLY A 473 12.83 -7.86 4.90
C GLY A 473 12.16 -8.45 6.16
N VAL A 474 10.84 -8.33 6.26
CA VAL A 474 10.04 -8.88 7.37
C VAL A 474 8.95 -9.80 6.81
N ARG A 475 8.76 -10.94 7.47
CA ARG A 475 7.69 -11.88 7.15
C ARG A 475 6.45 -11.54 7.97
N TYR A 476 5.37 -11.20 7.29
CA TYR A 476 4.06 -10.87 7.89
C TYR A 476 3.09 -12.04 7.84
N PHE A 477 3.24 -12.90 6.83
CA PHE A 477 2.48 -14.14 6.67
C PHE A 477 3.41 -15.27 6.25
N ARG A 478 3.08 -16.50 6.68
CA ARG A 478 3.77 -17.70 6.18
C ARG A 478 3.41 -17.92 4.71
N PRO A 479 4.35 -18.47 3.90
CA PRO A 479 4.08 -18.81 2.50
C PRO A 479 2.84 -19.70 2.33
N GLU A 480 2.65 -20.66 3.23
CA GLU A 480 1.53 -21.60 3.21
C GLU A 480 0.19 -20.88 3.44
N THR A 481 0.17 -19.82 4.23
CA THR A 481 -1.02 -18.98 4.44
C THR A 481 -1.39 -18.24 3.16
N ILE A 482 -0.42 -17.61 2.50
CA ILE A 482 -0.66 -16.95 1.21
C ILE A 482 -1.18 -17.95 0.19
N ASP A 483 -0.53 -19.11 0.05
CA ASP A 483 -0.92 -20.16 -0.89
C ASP A 483 -2.35 -20.69 -0.59
N LEU A 484 -2.68 -20.90 0.68
CA LEU A 484 -4.00 -21.35 1.10
C LEU A 484 -5.11 -20.40 0.64
N PHE A 485 -4.91 -19.09 0.84
CA PHE A 485 -5.95 -18.10 0.54
C PHE A 485 -6.02 -17.73 -0.95
N THR A 486 -4.89 -17.70 -1.64
CA THR A 486 -4.82 -17.26 -3.04
C THR A 486 -4.97 -18.37 -4.07
N SER A 487 -4.72 -19.65 -3.72
CA SER A 487 -4.94 -20.78 -4.63
C SER A 487 -6.42 -21.07 -4.81
N LYS A 488 -6.76 -21.82 -5.87
CA LYS A 488 -8.14 -22.28 -6.10
C LYS A 488 -8.56 -23.27 -5.00
N GLN A 489 -9.53 -22.89 -4.20
CA GLN A 489 -10.08 -23.70 -3.12
C GLN A 489 -11.49 -24.26 -3.44
N SER A 490 -12.25 -23.57 -4.28
CA SER A 490 -13.59 -23.97 -4.66
C SER A 490 -13.59 -25.12 -5.67
N LYS A 491 -14.53 -26.06 -5.50
CA LYS A 491 -14.80 -27.14 -6.48
C LYS A 491 -15.78 -26.68 -7.58
N THR A 492 -16.60 -25.69 -7.28
CA THR A 492 -17.70 -25.23 -8.16
C THR A 492 -17.40 -23.90 -8.84
N SER A 493 -16.42 -23.16 -8.37
CA SER A 493 -16.02 -21.85 -8.92
C SER A 493 -14.50 -21.72 -9.07
N ARG A 494 -14.05 -20.56 -9.59
CA ARG A 494 -12.62 -20.22 -9.68
C ARG A 494 -12.01 -19.71 -8.37
N ARG A 495 -12.80 -19.51 -7.31
CA ARG A 495 -12.42 -18.78 -6.10
C ARG A 495 -11.32 -19.42 -5.27
N GLY A 496 -10.44 -18.55 -4.73
CA GLY A 496 -9.69 -18.75 -3.50
C GLY A 496 -10.50 -18.25 -2.30
N LEU A 497 -9.89 -18.25 -1.11
CA LEU A 497 -10.55 -17.80 0.11
C LEU A 497 -10.57 -16.25 0.14
N GLY A 498 -11.70 -15.66 -0.19
CA GLY A 498 -11.89 -14.22 -0.38
C GLY A 498 -11.44 -13.70 -1.75
N PHE A 499 -10.45 -14.31 -2.38
CA PHE A 499 -9.88 -13.87 -3.66
C PHE A 499 -10.70 -14.34 -4.88
N ASP A 500 -10.78 -13.46 -5.87
CA ASP A 500 -11.15 -13.81 -7.23
C ASP A 500 -9.92 -14.29 -8.01
N ARG A 501 -10.12 -15.01 -9.11
CA ARG A 501 -9.05 -15.61 -9.89
C ARG A 501 -9.35 -15.55 -11.38
N PHE A 502 -8.34 -15.84 -12.21
CA PHE A 502 -8.52 -16.09 -13.62
C PHE A 502 -9.64 -17.13 -13.89
N ASP A 503 -10.47 -16.87 -14.88
CA ASP A 503 -11.58 -17.75 -15.25
C ASP A 503 -11.48 -18.20 -16.72
N PRO A 504 -10.98 -19.40 -16.99
CA PRO A 504 -10.85 -19.91 -18.35
C PRO A 504 -12.21 -20.13 -19.04
N LYS A 505 -13.31 -20.18 -18.27
CA LYS A 505 -14.66 -20.44 -18.81
C LYS A 505 -15.40 -19.15 -19.18
N LYS A 506 -14.96 -17.99 -18.69
CA LYS A 506 -15.66 -16.72 -18.85
C LYS A 506 -15.34 -16.00 -20.17
N GLY A 507 -14.66 -16.66 -21.09
CA GLY A 507 -14.09 -16.08 -22.28
C GLY A 507 -12.66 -15.60 -22.02
N ALA A 508 -11.93 -15.35 -23.09
CA ALA A 508 -10.50 -15.06 -23.06
C ALA A 508 -10.11 -13.71 -22.44
N ASP A 509 -11.08 -12.97 -21.86
CA ASP A 509 -10.86 -11.55 -21.50
C ASP A 509 -10.94 -11.26 -19.99
N TYR A 510 -10.99 -12.27 -19.12
CA TYR A 510 -11.12 -12.04 -17.68
C TYR A 510 -9.98 -12.68 -16.87
N PRO A 511 -9.17 -11.87 -16.17
CA PRO A 511 -9.15 -10.40 -16.13
C PRO A 511 -8.52 -9.76 -17.37
N SER A 512 -7.81 -10.54 -18.18
CA SER A 512 -7.14 -10.21 -19.42
C SER A 512 -7.10 -11.49 -20.27
N LYS A 513 -7.13 -11.37 -21.59
CA LYS A 513 -6.99 -12.52 -22.51
C LYS A 513 -5.59 -13.17 -22.47
N LEU A 514 -4.61 -12.46 -21.94
CA LEU A 514 -3.22 -12.94 -21.79
C LEU A 514 -2.91 -13.43 -20.36
N ALA A 515 -3.88 -13.34 -19.45
CA ALA A 515 -3.73 -13.85 -18.09
C ALA A 515 -3.75 -15.39 -18.07
N ASN A 516 -3.17 -15.97 -17.04
CA ASN A 516 -3.09 -17.43 -16.85
C ASN A 516 -3.71 -17.87 -15.52
N SER A 517 -3.73 -19.17 -15.27
CA SER A 517 -4.37 -19.77 -14.10
C SER A 517 -3.72 -19.42 -12.75
N SER A 518 -2.53 -18.82 -12.72
CA SER A 518 -1.89 -18.38 -11.49
C SER A 518 -2.46 -17.04 -10.99
N VAL A 519 -3.10 -16.26 -11.87
CA VAL A 519 -3.58 -14.90 -11.58
C VAL A 519 -4.72 -14.92 -10.56
N TYR A 520 -4.58 -14.07 -9.54
CA TYR A 520 -5.59 -13.82 -8.52
C TYR A 520 -5.66 -12.33 -8.16
N GLY A 521 -6.77 -11.91 -7.59
CA GLY A 521 -7.00 -10.51 -7.21
C GLY A 521 -8.45 -10.23 -6.91
N HIS A 522 -8.90 -9.02 -7.18
CA HIS A 522 -10.32 -8.64 -7.08
C HIS A 522 -10.63 -7.37 -7.88
N THR A 523 -11.90 -7.21 -8.22
CA THR A 523 -12.43 -5.96 -8.79
C THR A 523 -13.30 -5.23 -7.78
N GLY A 524 -13.41 -3.91 -7.90
CA GLY A 524 -14.30 -3.06 -7.12
C GLY A 524 -15.41 -2.45 -7.97
N TYR A 525 -16.58 -2.26 -7.36
CA TYR A 525 -17.77 -1.69 -8.02
C TYR A 525 -17.50 -0.28 -8.57
N THR A 526 -16.68 0.50 -7.90
CA THR A 526 -16.25 1.85 -8.30
C THR A 526 -15.38 1.89 -9.57
N GLY A 527 -15.06 0.71 -10.15
CA GLY A 527 -14.26 0.57 -11.37
C GLY A 527 -12.82 0.17 -11.11
N THR A 528 -12.47 -0.13 -9.87
CA THR A 528 -11.11 -0.48 -9.43
C THR A 528 -10.79 -1.96 -9.67
N CYS A 529 -9.50 -2.30 -9.78
CA CYS A 529 -9.02 -3.68 -9.70
C CYS A 529 -7.56 -3.75 -9.24
N ILE A 530 -7.21 -4.89 -8.66
CA ILE A 530 -5.84 -5.37 -8.47
C ILE A 530 -5.75 -6.81 -8.92
N TRP A 531 -4.73 -7.13 -9.72
CA TRP A 531 -4.42 -8.47 -10.16
C TRP A 531 -2.95 -8.78 -9.94
N VAL A 532 -2.67 -9.92 -9.32
CA VAL A 532 -1.34 -10.43 -9.02
C VAL A 532 -1.10 -11.69 -9.86
N ASP A 533 -0.02 -11.70 -10.61
CA ASP A 533 0.41 -12.83 -11.45
C ASP A 533 1.75 -13.39 -10.98
N PRO A 534 1.75 -14.45 -10.17
CA PRO A 534 2.99 -15.08 -9.69
C PRO A 534 3.87 -15.65 -10.81
N SER A 535 3.27 -16.19 -11.87
CA SER A 535 4.01 -16.80 -12.98
C SER A 535 4.86 -15.80 -13.75
N ASN A 536 4.39 -14.57 -13.84
CA ASN A 536 5.09 -13.49 -14.54
C ASN A 536 5.71 -12.47 -13.59
N GLN A 537 5.67 -12.68 -12.26
CA GLN A 537 6.13 -11.71 -11.25
C GLN A 537 5.58 -10.31 -11.53
N PHE A 538 4.25 -10.24 -11.75
CA PHE A 538 3.59 -9.06 -12.26
C PHE A 538 2.37 -8.67 -11.40
N ILE A 539 2.18 -7.36 -11.20
CA ILE A 539 1.02 -6.81 -10.51
C ILE A 539 0.43 -5.70 -11.39
N TYR A 540 -0.87 -5.76 -11.59
CA TYR A 540 -1.65 -4.73 -12.28
C TYR A 540 -2.66 -4.09 -11.34
N ILE A 541 -2.67 -2.75 -11.30
CA ILE A 541 -3.59 -1.95 -10.51
C ILE A 541 -4.24 -0.92 -11.42
N PHE A 542 -5.55 -0.85 -11.34
CA PHE A 542 -6.35 0.17 -12.01
C PHE A 542 -7.37 0.75 -11.01
N LEU A 543 -7.35 2.06 -10.82
CA LEU A 543 -8.30 2.77 -9.98
C LEU A 543 -9.07 3.78 -10.81
N SER A 544 -10.36 3.93 -10.56
CA SER A 544 -11.21 4.93 -11.20
C SER A 544 -12.43 5.27 -10.33
N ASN A 545 -13.13 6.30 -10.72
CA ASN A 545 -14.43 6.66 -10.17
C ASN A 545 -15.54 6.56 -11.23
N ARG A 546 -15.61 5.42 -11.93
CA ARG A 546 -16.59 5.19 -13.02
C ARG A 546 -18.05 5.43 -12.62
N VAL A 547 -18.35 5.45 -11.35
CA VAL A 547 -19.69 5.70 -10.83
C VAL A 547 -20.01 7.19 -10.68
N HIS A 548 -19.04 8.08 -10.99
CA HIS A 548 -19.25 9.53 -10.97
C HIS A 548 -19.72 10.06 -12.36
N PRO A 549 -20.71 10.96 -12.41
CA PRO A 549 -21.60 11.39 -11.33
C PRO A 549 -22.67 10.34 -11.00
N GLN A 550 -22.88 9.39 -11.89
CA GLN A 550 -23.81 8.26 -11.77
C GLN A 550 -23.20 6.98 -12.31
N VAL A 551 -23.73 5.85 -11.89
CA VAL A 551 -23.26 4.52 -12.30
C VAL A 551 -23.29 4.38 -13.82
N SER A 552 -22.16 3.97 -14.42
CA SER A 552 -22.00 3.71 -15.85
C SER A 552 -21.42 2.31 -16.09
N THR A 553 -21.88 1.64 -17.17
CA THR A 553 -21.31 0.35 -17.63
C THR A 553 -20.17 0.54 -18.63
N LYS A 554 -19.93 1.73 -19.12
CA LYS A 554 -18.99 2.02 -20.23
C LYS A 554 -17.57 1.51 -19.99
N ILE A 555 -17.10 1.49 -18.73
CA ILE A 555 -15.78 0.95 -18.42
C ILE A 555 -15.66 -0.56 -18.74
N TYR A 556 -16.78 -1.28 -18.67
CA TYR A 556 -16.90 -2.70 -19.04
C TYR A 556 -17.15 -2.86 -20.54
N ASP A 557 -18.04 -2.06 -21.11
CA ASP A 557 -18.43 -2.13 -22.53
C ASP A 557 -17.22 -1.83 -23.44
N LEU A 558 -16.35 -0.91 -23.02
CA LEU A 558 -15.09 -0.57 -23.68
C LEU A 558 -13.91 -1.46 -23.28
N ASN A 559 -14.10 -2.41 -22.38
CA ASN A 559 -13.06 -3.29 -21.86
C ASN A 559 -11.79 -2.57 -21.40
N VAL A 560 -11.92 -1.38 -20.79
CA VAL A 560 -10.79 -0.47 -20.50
C VAL A 560 -9.71 -1.17 -19.68
N ARG A 561 -10.10 -1.87 -18.59
CA ARG A 561 -9.17 -2.51 -17.67
C ARG A 561 -8.40 -3.67 -18.32
N SER A 562 -9.10 -4.54 -19.04
CA SER A 562 -8.48 -5.68 -19.71
C SER A 562 -7.61 -5.26 -20.89
N ARG A 563 -8.04 -4.27 -21.70
CA ARG A 563 -7.21 -3.71 -22.79
C ARG A 563 -5.88 -3.14 -22.28
N ILE A 564 -5.91 -2.36 -21.18
CA ILE A 564 -4.69 -1.83 -20.57
C ILE A 564 -3.81 -2.97 -20.05
N GLN A 565 -4.39 -3.95 -19.37
CA GLN A 565 -3.65 -5.11 -18.86
C GLN A 565 -3.02 -5.94 -19.99
N ASP A 566 -3.73 -6.12 -21.10
CA ASP A 566 -3.22 -6.80 -22.30
C ASP A 566 -2.00 -6.08 -22.88
N VAL A 567 -2.04 -4.75 -23.02
CA VAL A 567 -0.87 -3.95 -23.50
C VAL A 567 0.36 -4.18 -22.62
N ILE A 568 0.16 -4.23 -21.30
CA ILE A 568 1.28 -4.48 -20.37
C ILE A 568 1.83 -5.89 -20.53
N TYR A 569 0.95 -6.91 -20.63
CA TYR A 569 1.38 -8.29 -20.89
C TYR A 569 2.12 -8.43 -22.24
N GLU A 570 1.59 -7.82 -23.31
CA GLU A 570 2.25 -7.82 -24.62
C GLU A 570 3.65 -7.22 -24.54
N THR A 571 3.81 -6.12 -23.78
CA THR A 571 5.14 -5.52 -23.56
C THR A 571 6.08 -6.45 -22.80
N ILE A 572 5.60 -7.13 -21.76
CA ILE A 572 6.39 -8.11 -20.98
C ILE A 572 6.78 -9.31 -21.84
N PHE A 573 5.89 -9.84 -22.66
CA PHE A 573 6.15 -11.04 -23.46
C PHE A 573 7.04 -10.76 -24.66
N ASN A 574 6.97 -9.57 -25.24
CA ASN A 574 7.80 -9.17 -26.37
C ASN A 574 9.26 -8.83 -26.00
N ALA A 575 9.55 -8.63 -24.71
CA ALA A 575 10.92 -8.41 -24.21
C ALA A 575 11.71 -9.71 -24.00
N LYS A 576 11.07 -10.85 -24.13
CA LYS A 576 11.69 -12.18 -24.09
C LYS A 576 12.09 -12.60 -25.49
#